data_bc79076ce4f00886fae69f6987c3d611
#
_entry.id   bc79076ce4f00886fae69f6987c3d611
#
_cell.length_a   1.000
_cell.length_b   1.000
_cell.length_c   1.000
_cell.angle_alpha   90.00
_cell.angle_beta   90.00
_cell.angle_gamma   90.00
#
_symmetry.space_group_name_H-M   'P 1'
#
loop_
_entity.id
_entity.type
_entity.pdbx_description
1 polymer ?
#
loop_
_entity_poly.entity_id
_entity_poly.type
_entity_poly.pdbx_seq_one_letter_code
_entity_poly.pdbx_strand_id
1 'polypeptide(L)'
;MFIRHSSTISLTADAEELSRVCTHLFNRLEQCVFELTNKTSEVEVVIGASHSFMANWLIPRLEKLEVIYPNIHIKLMTCNDLKLLEKEKVDILINSISEHHLLPNFLNKYLLFPDHMGPICNHEINPLHTKNDLLNYPLLHTHSNKSAWHTWFNQSQIHFSPKANDRYFDRLNLMIEAAVSGLGIAIAPQILVEKDILNGRIIAPFGFIYCDYNFYAMVRKNNENRDVMNIIHWLMTEEKRESEI
;
A
#
# COMPACT_ATOMS: atom_id res chain seq x y z
N MET A 1 12.30 32.82 21.85
CA MET A 1 11.66 32.38 20.61
C MET A 1 12.64 32.30 19.42
N PHE A 2 13.57 33.25 19.31
CA PHE A 2 14.58 33.26 18.25
C PHE A 2 16.00 33.29 18.83
N ILE A 3 16.90 32.52 18.21
CA ILE A 3 18.34 32.55 18.49
C ILE A 3 19.00 33.31 17.36
N ARG A 4 19.73 34.39 17.69
CA ARG A 4 20.41 35.20 16.69
C ARG A 4 21.88 34.79 16.62
N HIS A 5 22.29 34.33 15.46
CA HIS A 5 23.69 34.11 15.11
C HIS A 5 24.19 35.30 14.30
N SER A 6 25.49 35.46 14.12
CA SER A 6 26.09 36.62 13.44
C SER A 6 25.53 36.84 12.01
N SER A 7 25.04 35.83 11.33
CA SER A 7 24.49 35.93 9.97
C SER A 7 23.16 35.22 9.75
N THR A 8 22.60 34.53 10.77
CA THR A 8 21.35 33.75 10.64
C THR A 8 20.50 33.89 11.91
N ILE A 9 19.19 33.69 11.74
CA ILE A 9 18.23 33.59 12.84
C ILE A 9 17.65 32.17 12.80
N SER A 10 17.68 31.46 13.94
CA SER A 10 17.05 30.17 14.13
C SER A 10 15.98 30.22 15.20
N LEU A 11 15.02 29.28 15.16
CA LEU A 11 14.03 29.14 16.21
C LEU A 11 14.64 28.44 17.43
N THR A 12 14.12 28.75 18.63
CA THR A 12 14.34 27.89 19.80
C THR A 12 13.45 26.66 19.72
N ALA A 13 13.76 25.60 20.50
CA ALA A 13 12.91 24.39 20.54
C ALA A 13 11.45 24.73 20.91
N ASP A 14 11.24 25.64 21.88
CA ASP A 14 9.89 26.12 22.28
C ASP A 14 9.20 26.88 21.13
N ALA A 15 9.97 27.60 20.30
CA ALA A 15 9.41 28.32 19.16
C ALA A 15 9.06 27.38 17.99
N GLU A 16 9.81 26.31 17.80
CA GLU A 16 9.47 25.25 16.82
C GLU A 16 8.20 24.50 17.23
N GLU A 17 8.04 24.21 18.54
CA GLU A 17 6.83 23.61 19.09
C GLU A 17 5.62 24.52 18.88
N LEU A 18 5.75 25.80 19.27
CA LEU A 18 4.70 26.78 19.06
C LEU A 18 4.35 26.97 17.57
N SER A 19 5.35 27.00 16.70
CA SER A 19 5.14 27.09 15.24
C SER A 19 4.33 25.91 14.71
N ARG A 20 4.63 24.67 15.15
CA ARG A 20 3.86 23.49 14.77
C ARG A 20 2.40 23.60 15.20
N VAL A 21 2.17 23.97 16.46
CA VAL A 21 0.82 24.15 17.01
C VAL A 21 0.05 25.26 16.26
N CYS A 22 0.68 26.40 16.03
CA CYS A 22 0.06 27.52 15.30
C CYS A 22 -0.28 27.11 13.86
N THR A 23 0.64 26.45 13.15
CA THR A 23 0.40 25.97 11.78
C THR A 23 -0.79 25.01 11.73
N HIS A 24 -0.88 24.10 12.69
CA HIS A 24 -2.00 23.17 12.79
C HIS A 24 -3.33 23.89 13.03
N LEU A 25 -3.35 24.86 13.94
CA LEU A 25 -4.55 25.64 14.25
C LEU A 25 -5.01 26.51 13.06
N PHE A 26 -4.08 27.14 12.36
CA PHE A 26 -4.41 27.94 11.18
C PHE A 26 -4.93 27.10 10.02
N ASN A 27 -4.31 25.95 9.75
CA ASN A 27 -4.80 25.03 8.73
C ASN A 27 -6.22 24.53 9.05
N ARG A 28 -6.50 24.24 10.33
CA ARG A 28 -7.83 23.82 10.77
C ARG A 28 -8.86 24.95 10.69
N LEU A 29 -8.45 26.19 11.00
CA LEU A 29 -9.31 27.36 10.84
C LEU A 29 -9.64 27.59 9.36
N GLU A 30 -8.64 27.51 8.49
CA GLU A 30 -8.79 27.66 7.05
C GLU A 30 -9.73 26.59 6.47
N GLN A 31 -9.57 25.34 6.90
CA GLN A 31 -10.48 24.24 6.54
C GLN A 31 -11.90 24.50 7.01
N CYS A 32 -12.10 24.93 8.26
CA CYS A 32 -13.42 25.25 8.80
C CYS A 32 -14.09 26.40 8.04
N VAL A 33 -13.35 27.45 7.72
CA VAL A 33 -13.85 28.59 6.92
C VAL A 33 -14.22 28.12 5.51
N PHE A 34 -13.39 27.28 4.89
CA PHE A 34 -13.65 26.69 3.59
C PHE A 34 -14.94 25.85 3.60
N GLU A 35 -15.12 24.99 4.60
CA GLU A 35 -16.33 24.16 4.78
C GLU A 35 -17.60 25.00 5.01
N LEU A 36 -17.49 26.10 5.74
CA LEU A 36 -18.61 27.02 6.01
C LEU A 36 -19.00 27.87 4.79
N THR A 37 -18.03 28.24 3.99
CA THR A 37 -18.25 29.10 2.79
C THR A 37 -18.70 28.28 1.57
N ASN A 38 -18.33 26.99 1.51
CA ASN A 38 -18.63 26.10 0.39
C ASN A 38 -19.64 25.02 0.80
N LYS A 39 -20.89 25.38 1.10
CA LYS A 39 -21.99 24.44 1.44
C LYS A 39 -22.34 23.43 0.33
N THR A 40 -21.63 23.44 -0.78
CA THR A 40 -21.69 22.46 -1.89
C THR A 40 -20.32 21.88 -2.20
N SER A 41 -19.34 21.98 -1.28
CA SER A 41 -17.96 21.58 -1.56
C SER A 41 -17.85 20.06 -1.61
N GLU A 42 -17.40 19.57 -2.73
CA GLU A 42 -16.79 18.26 -2.87
C GLU A 42 -15.64 18.17 -1.87
N VAL A 43 -15.71 17.23 -0.95
CA VAL A 43 -14.63 16.98 0.02
C VAL A 43 -13.55 16.17 -0.69
N GLU A 44 -12.35 16.75 -0.84
CA GLU A 44 -11.21 15.99 -1.38
C GLU A 44 -10.64 15.09 -0.28
N VAL A 45 -10.46 13.79 -0.57
CA VAL A 45 -9.76 12.83 0.28
C VAL A 45 -8.60 12.22 -0.51
N VAL A 46 -7.39 12.38 0.00
CA VAL A 46 -6.17 11.89 -0.65
C VAL A 46 -5.81 10.51 -0.12
N ILE A 47 -5.86 9.49 -1.00
CA ILE A 47 -5.46 8.12 -0.68
C ILE A 47 -4.08 7.85 -1.25
N GLY A 48 -3.12 7.52 -0.36
CA GLY A 48 -1.78 7.07 -0.71
C GLY A 48 -1.68 5.56 -0.69
N ALA A 49 -1.06 4.96 -1.70
CA ALA A 49 -0.74 3.54 -1.72
C ALA A 49 0.39 3.23 -2.71
N SER A 50 0.85 1.98 -2.74
CA SER A 50 1.78 1.53 -3.77
C SER A 50 1.11 1.55 -5.15
N HIS A 51 1.91 1.72 -6.22
CA HIS A 51 1.41 1.72 -7.59
C HIS A 51 0.63 0.44 -7.92
N SER A 52 1.16 -0.72 -7.52
CA SER A 52 0.51 -2.01 -7.80
C SER A 52 -0.83 -2.15 -7.09
N PHE A 53 -0.94 -1.70 -5.84
CA PHE A 53 -2.20 -1.71 -5.12
C PHE A 53 -3.24 -0.80 -5.78
N MET A 54 -2.84 0.41 -6.16
CA MET A 54 -3.74 1.32 -6.87
C MET A 54 -4.23 0.73 -8.19
N ALA A 55 -3.32 0.28 -9.05
CA ALA A 55 -3.66 -0.18 -10.39
C ALA A 55 -4.51 -1.46 -10.37
N ASN A 56 -4.19 -2.41 -9.49
CA ASN A 56 -4.78 -3.74 -9.55
C ASN A 56 -5.95 -3.94 -8.58
N TRP A 57 -6.00 -3.18 -7.47
CA TRP A 57 -7.06 -3.33 -6.49
C TRP A 57 -7.97 -2.11 -6.35
N LEU A 58 -7.41 -0.92 -6.14
CA LEU A 58 -8.21 0.26 -5.79
C LEU A 58 -8.94 0.87 -7.00
N ILE A 59 -8.21 1.17 -8.09
CA ILE A 59 -8.78 1.81 -9.28
C ILE A 59 -9.95 1.01 -9.87
N PRO A 60 -9.88 -0.33 -10.01
CA PRO A 60 -11.01 -1.11 -10.52
C PRO A 60 -12.29 -1.02 -9.66
N ARG A 61 -12.18 -0.54 -8.42
CA ARG A 61 -13.27 -0.43 -7.44
C ARG A 61 -13.72 1.00 -7.18
N LEU A 62 -13.02 2.01 -7.73
CA LEU A 62 -13.34 3.42 -7.48
C LEU A 62 -14.75 3.80 -7.90
N GLU A 63 -15.24 3.31 -9.03
CA GLU A 63 -16.59 3.59 -9.49
C GLU A 63 -17.65 3.20 -8.43
N LYS A 64 -17.48 2.05 -7.77
CA LYS A 64 -18.37 1.61 -6.68
C LYS A 64 -18.30 2.59 -5.49
N LEU A 65 -17.11 3.07 -5.15
CA LEU A 65 -16.89 4.04 -4.07
C LEU A 65 -17.57 5.37 -4.37
N GLU A 66 -17.37 5.90 -5.59
CA GLU A 66 -17.95 7.18 -6.04
C GLU A 66 -19.48 7.13 -6.12
N VAL A 67 -20.08 5.98 -6.49
CA VAL A 67 -21.54 5.78 -6.46
C VAL A 67 -22.09 5.86 -5.03
N ILE A 68 -21.36 5.31 -4.04
CA ILE A 68 -21.79 5.31 -2.63
C ILE A 68 -21.58 6.69 -1.98
N TYR A 69 -20.48 7.38 -2.35
CA TYR A 69 -20.08 8.66 -1.77
C TYR A 69 -19.87 9.74 -2.87
N PRO A 70 -20.93 10.16 -3.56
CA PRO A 70 -20.83 11.04 -4.73
C PRO A 70 -20.30 12.46 -4.41
N ASN A 71 -20.29 12.85 -3.15
CA ASN A 71 -19.80 14.16 -2.69
C ASN A 71 -18.34 14.12 -2.26
N ILE A 72 -17.67 12.95 -2.32
CA ILE A 72 -16.27 12.81 -1.95
C ILE A 72 -15.43 12.71 -3.22
N HIS A 73 -14.56 13.67 -3.43
CA HIS A 73 -13.58 13.63 -4.51
C HIS A 73 -12.32 12.86 -4.07
N ILE A 74 -12.07 11.72 -4.70
CA ILE A 74 -10.92 10.88 -4.38
C ILE A 74 -9.70 11.29 -5.21
N LYS A 75 -8.62 11.64 -4.51
CA LYS A 75 -7.33 11.88 -5.13
C LYS A 75 -6.35 10.76 -4.79
N LEU A 76 -5.73 10.17 -5.79
CA LEU A 76 -4.79 9.07 -5.62
C LEU A 76 -3.34 9.59 -5.67
N MET A 77 -2.54 9.15 -4.70
CA MET A 77 -1.11 9.48 -4.65
C MET A 77 -0.27 8.20 -4.49
N THR A 78 0.60 7.91 -5.46
CA THR A 78 1.52 6.78 -5.34
C THR A 78 2.60 7.07 -4.31
N CYS A 79 2.52 6.45 -3.15
CA CYS A 79 3.48 6.61 -2.06
C CYS A 79 3.42 5.46 -1.05
N ASN A 80 4.49 5.29 -0.28
CA ASN A 80 4.59 4.34 0.84
C ASN A 80 5.20 4.99 2.09
N ASP A 81 5.40 6.32 2.09
CA ASP A 81 6.08 7.03 3.18
C ASP A 81 5.07 7.55 4.21
N LEU A 82 5.17 7.04 5.44
CA LEU A 82 4.35 7.47 6.59
C LEU A 82 4.49 8.98 6.89
N LYS A 83 5.60 9.60 6.51
CA LYS A 83 5.81 11.05 6.68
C LYS A 83 4.81 11.89 5.89
N LEU A 84 4.19 11.34 4.85
CA LEU A 84 3.16 12.08 4.10
C LEU A 84 1.86 12.20 4.88
N LEU A 85 1.55 11.22 5.75
CA LEU A 85 0.45 11.35 6.73
C LEU A 85 0.77 12.43 7.77
N GLU A 86 2.00 12.47 8.29
CA GLU A 86 2.44 13.49 9.26
C GLU A 86 2.35 14.90 8.66
N LYS A 87 2.74 15.07 7.40
CA LYS A 87 2.72 16.35 6.67
C LYS A 87 1.35 16.72 6.09
N GLU A 88 0.30 15.97 6.42
CA GLU A 88 -1.07 16.18 5.93
C GLU A 88 -1.23 16.22 4.41
N LYS A 89 -0.32 15.56 3.68
CA LYS A 89 -0.38 15.44 2.22
C LYS A 89 -1.19 14.23 1.74
N VAL A 90 -1.47 13.31 2.65
CA VAL A 90 -2.26 12.10 2.45
C VAL A 90 -3.17 11.93 3.67
N ASP A 91 -4.43 11.62 3.45
CA ASP A 91 -5.42 11.37 4.51
C ASP A 91 -5.43 9.91 4.93
N ILE A 92 -5.36 9.01 3.95
CA ILE A 92 -5.32 7.55 4.14
C ILE A 92 -4.09 7.01 3.43
N LEU A 93 -3.23 6.28 4.14
CA LEU A 93 -2.11 5.54 3.53
C LEU A 93 -2.37 4.05 3.63
N ILE A 94 -2.35 3.33 2.49
CA ILE A 94 -2.55 1.89 2.43
C ILE A 94 -1.23 1.19 2.13
N ASN A 95 -0.80 0.32 3.05
CA ASN A 95 0.40 -0.50 2.88
C ASN A 95 0.18 -1.92 3.43
N SER A 96 0.91 -2.88 2.84
CA SER A 96 1.11 -4.19 3.44
C SER A 96 2.28 -4.11 4.41
N ILE A 97 2.03 -4.37 5.68
CA ILE A 97 3.01 -4.37 6.76
C ILE A 97 2.82 -5.58 7.67
N SER A 98 3.89 -5.99 8.35
CA SER A 98 3.80 -7.06 9.34
C SER A 98 2.81 -6.68 10.46
N GLU A 99 2.09 -7.66 10.98
CA GLU A 99 1.17 -7.47 12.11
C GLU A 99 1.87 -6.84 13.32
N HIS A 100 3.13 -7.23 13.56
CA HIS A 100 3.95 -6.74 14.66
C HIS A 100 4.68 -5.42 14.37
N HIS A 101 4.44 -4.81 13.19
CA HIS A 101 5.07 -3.54 12.85
C HIS A 101 4.60 -2.42 13.78
N LEU A 102 5.54 -1.83 14.50
CA LEU A 102 5.28 -0.71 15.39
C LEU A 102 5.09 0.57 14.58
N LEU A 103 3.90 1.14 14.68
CA LEU A 103 3.59 2.42 14.07
C LEU A 103 3.94 3.59 15.02
N PRO A 104 4.27 4.76 14.47
CA PRO A 104 4.35 5.98 15.25
C PRO A 104 3.06 6.23 16.06
N ASN A 105 3.21 6.76 17.27
CA ASN A 105 2.10 6.95 18.22
C ASN A 105 0.99 7.87 17.72
N PHE A 106 1.23 8.67 16.68
CA PHE A 106 0.25 9.58 16.10
C PHE A 106 -0.64 8.92 15.01
N LEU A 107 -0.44 7.62 14.71
CA LEU A 107 -1.21 6.88 13.72
C LEU A 107 -2.14 5.84 14.34
N ASN A 108 -3.27 5.63 13.68
CA ASN A 108 -4.13 4.45 13.81
C ASN A 108 -3.98 3.58 12.56
N LYS A 109 -4.10 2.26 12.72
CA LYS A 109 -4.19 1.31 11.61
C LYS A 109 -5.51 0.54 11.66
N TYR A 110 -6.10 0.35 10.51
CA TYR A 110 -7.32 -0.43 10.29
C TYR A 110 -6.99 -1.59 9.37
N LEU A 111 -7.23 -2.81 9.81
CA LEU A 111 -7.01 -4.01 9.01
C LEU A 111 -7.99 -4.03 7.84
N LEU A 112 -7.46 -4.11 6.64
CA LEU A 112 -8.27 -4.31 5.43
C LEU A 112 -8.44 -5.82 5.18
N PHE A 113 -7.34 -6.51 4.91
CA PHE A 113 -7.31 -7.95 4.65
C PHE A 113 -5.90 -8.55 4.82
N PRO A 114 -5.81 -9.87 5.02
CA PRO A 114 -4.53 -10.58 5.07
C PRO A 114 -3.80 -10.51 3.71
N ASP A 115 -2.47 -10.47 3.74
CA ASP A 115 -1.63 -10.53 2.54
C ASP A 115 -1.16 -11.97 2.32
N HIS A 116 -1.77 -12.65 1.35
CA HIS A 116 -1.35 -13.98 0.92
C HIS A 116 -0.42 -13.85 -0.28
N MET A 117 0.78 -14.38 -0.17
CA MET A 117 1.80 -14.33 -1.22
C MET A 117 2.04 -15.70 -1.85
N GLY A 118 2.28 -15.72 -3.14
CA GLY A 118 2.60 -16.95 -3.86
C GLY A 118 3.42 -16.75 -5.11
N PRO A 119 4.10 -17.82 -5.57
CA PRO A 119 4.78 -17.84 -6.85
C PRO A 119 3.79 -17.71 -8.01
N ILE A 120 4.15 -16.86 -8.97
CA ILE A 120 3.39 -16.64 -10.20
C ILE A 120 4.32 -16.74 -11.40
N CYS A 121 3.85 -17.28 -12.50
CA CYS A 121 4.61 -17.37 -13.74
C CYS A 121 3.70 -17.44 -14.96
N ASN A 122 4.28 -17.28 -16.14
CA ASN A 122 3.62 -17.59 -17.39
C ASN A 122 3.35 -19.11 -17.47
N HIS A 123 2.23 -19.51 -18.07
CA HIS A 123 1.83 -20.90 -18.24
C HIS A 123 2.82 -21.73 -19.07
N GLU A 124 3.70 -21.10 -19.85
CA GLU A 124 4.75 -21.77 -20.63
C GLU A 124 5.91 -22.26 -19.74
N ILE A 125 6.05 -21.74 -18.52
CA ILE A 125 7.01 -22.23 -17.52
C ILE A 125 6.45 -23.50 -16.89
N ASN A 126 6.68 -24.63 -17.53
CA ASN A 126 6.14 -25.93 -17.12
C ASN A 126 7.09 -27.06 -17.61
N PRO A 127 7.24 -28.19 -16.86
CA PRO A 127 6.45 -28.57 -15.70
C PRO A 127 7.04 -28.11 -14.35
N LEU A 128 6.15 -27.65 -13.44
CA LEU A 128 6.44 -27.39 -12.04
C LEU A 128 5.65 -28.40 -11.19
N HIS A 129 6.29 -29.50 -10.79
CA HIS A 129 5.64 -30.57 -10.04
C HIS A 129 5.78 -30.38 -8.51
N THR A 130 6.90 -29.82 -8.11
CA THR A 130 7.23 -29.58 -6.70
C THR A 130 7.69 -28.13 -6.48
N LYS A 131 7.56 -27.65 -5.25
CA LYS A 131 8.06 -26.31 -4.89
C LYS A 131 9.57 -26.13 -5.13
N ASN A 132 10.35 -27.24 -5.09
CA ASN A 132 11.78 -27.21 -5.39
C ASN A 132 12.06 -26.90 -6.86
N ASP A 133 11.14 -27.22 -7.78
CA ASP A 133 11.33 -26.98 -9.20
C ASP A 133 11.42 -25.48 -9.53
N LEU A 134 10.88 -24.62 -8.67
CA LEU A 134 11.05 -23.15 -8.75
C LEU A 134 12.53 -22.77 -8.78
N LEU A 135 13.36 -23.51 -8.07
CA LEU A 135 14.80 -23.27 -8.02
C LEU A 135 15.54 -23.56 -9.33
N ASN A 136 14.91 -24.15 -10.32
CA ASN A 136 15.50 -24.41 -11.65
C ASN A 136 15.34 -23.22 -12.60
N TYR A 137 14.51 -22.23 -12.23
CA TYR A 137 14.20 -21.05 -13.04
C TYR A 137 14.82 -19.78 -12.44
N PRO A 138 15.01 -18.70 -13.23
CA PRO A 138 15.31 -17.39 -12.71
C PRO A 138 14.19 -16.90 -11.79
N LEU A 139 14.53 -16.50 -10.57
CA LEU A 139 13.57 -15.88 -9.67
C LEU A 139 13.61 -14.36 -9.86
N LEU A 140 12.42 -13.77 -9.86
CA LEU A 140 12.23 -12.34 -10.02
C LEU A 140 12.01 -11.72 -8.64
N HIS A 141 12.76 -10.67 -8.34
CA HIS A 141 12.78 -9.98 -7.07
C HIS A 141 12.34 -8.53 -7.23
N THR A 142 11.80 -7.95 -6.17
CA THR A 142 11.53 -6.51 -6.12
C THR A 142 12.25 -5.84 -4.96
N HIS A 143 12.72 -4.62 -5.17
CA HIS A 143 13.33 -3.82 -4.12
C HIS A 143 12.33 -3.41 -3.04
N SER A 144 11.03 -3.39 -3.33
CA SER A 144 9.98 -3.05 -2.36
C SER A 144 9.73 -4.13 -1.30
N ASN A 145 10.04 -5.41 -1.61
CA ASN A 145 9.98 -6.52 -0.64
C ASN A 145 11.09 -7.54 -0.92
N LYS A 146 12.29 -7.24 -0.41
CA LYS A 146 13.48 -8.07 -0.62
C LYS A 146 13.41 -9.43 0.07
N SER A 147 12.59 -9.58 1.09
CA SER A 147 12.46 -10.81 1.88
C SER A 147 11.37 -11.75 1.38
N ALA A 148 10.55 -11.37 0.37
CA ALA A 148 9.39 -12.13 -0.06
C ALA A 148 9.70 -13.60 -0.35
N TRP A 149 10.70 -13.87 -1.20
CA TRP A 149 11.13 -15.23 -1.50
C TRP A 149 11.66 -15.98 -0.27
N HIS A 150 12.44 -15.31 0.57
CA HIS A 150 12.95 -15.90 1.82
C HIS A 150 11.82 -16.32 2.74
N THR A 151 10.84 -15.46 2.94
CA THR A 151 9.68 -15.76 3.78
C THR A 151 8.89 -16.94 3.23
N TRP A 152 8.60 -16.93 1.91
CA TRP A 152 7.82 -18.00 1.29
C TRP A 152 8.52 -19.37 1.33
N PHE A 153 9.82 -19.41 0.99
CA PHE A 153 10.60 -20.66 1.02
C PHE A 153 10.80 -21.19 2.44
N ASN A 154 11.00 -20.31 3.43
CA ASN A 154 11.10 -20.71 4.83
C ASN A 154 9.82 -21.37 5.32
N GLN A 155 8.66 -20.79 5.02
CA GLN A 155 7.36 -21.40 5.36
C GLN A 155 7.12 -22.71 4.60
N SER A 156 7.72 -22.88 3.43
CA SER A 156 7.69 -24.10 2.66
C SER A 156 8.79 -25.11 3.06
N GLN A 157 9.61 -24.79 4.07
CA GLN A 157 10.73 -25.61 4.57
C GLN A 157 11.77 -25.92 3.47
N ILE A 158 12.00 -24.99 2.56
CA ILE A 158 12.95 -25.12 1.45
C ILE A 158 14.09 -24.14 1.68
N HIS A 159 15.32 -24.64 1.60
CA HIS A 159 16.50 -23.78 1.66
C HIS A 159 16.62 -22.98 0.36
N PHE A 160 16.69 -21.67 0.49
CA PHE A 160 16.80 -20.73 -0.64
C PHE A 160 18.03 -19.84 -0.52
N SER A 161 18.71 -19.65 -1.65
CA SER A 161 19.74 -18.63 -1.82
C SER A 161 19.60 -17.99 -3.19
N PRO A 162 19.73 -16.66 -3.30
CA PRO A 162 19.68 -15.96 -4.57
C PRO A 162 20.74 -16.47 -5.55
N LYS A 163 20.42 -16.47 -6.84
CA LYS A 163 21.29 -16.97 -7.91
C LYS A 163 21.78 -15.83 -8.81
N ALA A 164 22.84 -16.09 -9.54
CA ALA A 164 23.43 -15.12 -10.47
C ALA A 164 22.50 -14.74 -11.63
N ASN A 165 21.55 -15.62 -12.01
CA ASN A 165 20.56 -15.35 -13.07
C ASN A 165 19.23 -14.80 -12.57
N ASP A 166 19.09 -14.55 -11.27
CA ASP A 166 17.95 -13.85 -10.71
C ASP A 166 17.91 -12.40 -11.18
N ARG A 167 16.70 -11.86 -11.27
CA ARG A 167 16.47 -10.49 -11.78
C ARG A 167 15.79 -9.63 -10.74
N TYR A 168 16.17 -8.36 -10.71
CA TYR A 168 15.70 -7.40 -9.72
C TYR A 168 14.98 -6.24 -10.38
N PHE A 169 13.83 -5.88 -9.83
CA PHE A 169 12.95 -4.82 -10.33
C PHE A 169 12.71 -3.79 -9.23
N ASP A 170 12.61 -2.53 -9.61
CA ASP A 170 12.34 -1.45 -8.66
C ASP A 170 10.89 -1.51 -8.11
N ARG A 171 9.97 -2.01 -8.93
CA ARG A 171 8.54 -2.02 -8.62
C ARG A 171 7.90 -3.38 -8.88
N LEU A 172 6.93 -3.74 -8.02
CA LEU A 172 6.22 -5.02 -8.10
C LEU A 172 5.49 -5.22 -9.44
N ASN A 173 4.84 -4.19 -9.97
CA ASN A 173 4.13 -4.30 -11.26
C ASN A 173 5.07 -4.63 -12.43
N LEU A 174 6.30 -4.10 -12.44
CA LEU A 174 7.29 -4.45 -13.46
C LEU A 174 7.73 -5.91 -13.32
N MET A 175 7.86 -6.40 -12.09
CA MET A 175 8.17 -7.80 -11.82
C MET A 175 7.03 -8.72 -12.26
N ILE A 176 5.76 -8.34 -12.03
CA ILE A 176 4.59 -9.10 -12.51
C ILE A 176 4.59 -9.17 -14.03
N GLU A 177 4.79 -8.04 -14.73
CA GLU A 177 4.85 -8.02 -16.21
C GLU A 177 6.03 -8.86 -16.75
N ALA A 178 7.16 -8.90 -16.05
CA ALA A 178 8.27 -9.77 -16.41
C ALA A 178 7.89 -11.26 -16.27
N ALA A 179 7.12 -11.63 -15.25
CA ALA A 179 6.61 -12.99 -15.10
C ALA A 179 5.60 -13.35 -16.20
N VAL A 180 4.68 -12.44 -16.54
CA VAL A 180 3.75 -12.57 -17.68
C VAL A 180 4.52 -12.82 -18.98
N SER A 181 5.64 -12.13 -19.18
CA SER A 181 6.50 -12.23 -20.36
C SER A 181 7.40 -13.48 -20.36
N GLY A 182 7.28 -14.37 -19.37
CA GLY A 182 8.07 -15.61 -19.31
C GLY A 182 9.54 -15.41 -18.89
N LEU A 183 9.92 -14.25 -18.33
CA LEU A 183 11.32 -13.96 -17.95
C LEU A 183 11.78 -14.71 -16.69
N GLY A 184 10.87 -15.37 -15.99
CA GLY A 184 11.12 -16.14 -14.77
C GLY A 184 9.88 -16.24 -13.89
N ILE A 185 10.08 -16.65 -12.64
CA ILE A 185 9.02 -16.82 -11.66
C ILE A 185 9.07 -15.66 -10.68
N ALA A 186 7.97 -14.95 -10.52
CA ALA A 186 7.82 -13.87 -9.55
C ALA A 186 7.10 -14.36 -8.28
N ILE A 187 7.16 -13.57 -7.21
CA ILE A 187 6.35 -13.76 -6.02
C ILE A 187 5.52 -12.49 -5.78
N ALA A 188 4.22 -12.66 -5.64
CA ALA A 188 3.31 -11.52 -5.54
C ALA A 188 2.16 -11.78 -4.56
N PRO A 189 1.57 -10.71 -3.99
CA PRO A 189 0.30 -10.77 -3.28
C PRO A 189 -0.83 -11.26 -4.20
N GLN A 190 -1.64 -12.22 -3.71
CA GLN A 190 -2.80 -12.78 -4.43
C GLN A 190 -3.70 -11.67 -4.97
N ILE A 191 -4.10 -10.76 -4.10
CA ILE A 191 -5.05 -9.67 -4.37
C ILE A 191 -4.60 -8.75 -5.53
N LEU A 192 -3.29 -8.71 -5.82
CA LEU A 192 -2.74 -7.85 -6.88
C LEU A 192 -2.58 -8.58 -8.23
N VAL A 193 -2.81 -9.89 -8.28
CA VAL A 193 -2.63 -10.71 -9.48
C VAL A 193 -3.85 -11.54 -9.85
N GLU A 194 -4.90 -11.47 -9.05
CA GLU A 194 -6.16 -12.20 -9.27
C GLU A 194 -6.72 -12.02 -10.69
N LYS A 195 -6.78 -10.76 -11.14
CA LYS A 195 -7.26 -10.43 -12.49
C LYS A 195 -6.39 -11.04 -13.59
N ASP A 196 -5.08 -11.08 -13.41
CA ASP A 196 -4.16 -11.68 -14.38
C ASP A 196 -4.31 -13.20 -14.42
N ILE A 197 -4.57 -13.83 -13.27
CA ILE A 197 -4.87 -15.27 -13.18
C ILE A 197 -6.21 -15.58 -13.86
N LEU A 198 -7.26 -14.84 -13.56
CA LEU A 198 -8.59 -15.01 -14.15
C LEU A 198 -8.56 -14.82 -15.67
N ASN A 199 -7.75 -13.91 -16.17
CA ASN A 199 -7.56 -13.68 -17.61
C ASN A 199 -6.59 -14.68 -18.28
N GLY A 200 -6.03 -15.63 -17.53
CA GLY A 200 -5.09 -16.63 -18.04
C GLY A 200 -3.72 -16.08 -18.45
N ARG A 201 -3.35 -14.85 -18.01
CA ARG A 201 -2.04 -14.27 -18.33
C ARG A 201 -0.90 -14.93 -17.54
N ILE A 202 -1.20 -15.37 -16.33
CA ILE A 202 -0.28 -16.07 -15.42
C ILE A 202 -1.01 -17.19 -14.68
N ILE A 203 -0.22 -18.08 -14.09
CA ILE A 203 -0.68 -19.10 -13.16
C ILE A 203 0.03 -18.95 -11.81
N ALA A 204 -0.61 -19.45 -10.75
CA ALA A 204 -0.03 -19.59 -9.42
C ALA A 204 0.13 -21.09 -9.11
N PRO A 205 1.26 -21.71 -9.49
CA PRO A 205 1.39 -23.17 -9.51
C PRO A 205 1.31 -23.82 -8.14
N PHE A 206 1.58 -23.08 -7.08
CA PHE A 206 1.54 -23.58 -5.69
C PHE A 206 0.57 -22.78 -4.80
N GLY A 207 -0.32 -22.00 -5.41
CA GLY A 207 -1.25 -21.14 -4.68
C GLY A 207 -0.56 -20.07 -3.85
N PHE A 208 -1.28 -19.56 -2.87
CA PHE A 208 -0.87 -18.45 -2.02
C PHE A 208 -0.90 -18.88 -0.55
N ILE A 209 0.04 -18.37 0.23
CA ILE A 209 0.15 -18.63 1.67
C ILE A 209 0.21 -17.31 2.42
N TYR A 210 -0.31 -17.28 3.64
CA TYR A 210 -0.19 -16.14 4.53
C TYR A 210 1.26 -16.00 5.01
N CYS A 211 1.82 -14.80 4.92
CA CYS A 211 3.23 -14.51 5.21
C CYS A 211 3.43 -13.51 6.35
N ASP A 212 2.53 -13.46 7.34
CA ASP A 212 2.54 -12.55 8.49
C ASP A 212 2.51 -11.05 8.13
N TYR A 213 1.97 -10.76 6.95
CA TYR A 213 1.73 -9.40 6.47
C TYR A 213 0.23 -9.21 6.24
N ASN A 214 -0.22 -7.99 6.48
CA ASN A 214 -1.61 -7.60 6.23
C ASN A 214 -1.64 -6.22 5.56
N PHE A 215 -2.62 -5.99 4.72
CA PHE A 215 -2.92 -4.67 4.21
C PHE A 215 -3.67 -3.87 5.28
N TYR A 216 -3.15 -2.70 5.59
CA TYR A 216 -3.75 -1.76 6.54
C TYR A 216 -3.99 -0.41 5.88
N ALA A 217 -5.13 0.20 6.20
CA ALA A 217 -5.34 1.64 6.04
C ALA A 217 -4.82 2.36 7.29
N MET A 218 -3.93 3.30 7.12
CA MET A 218 -3.33 4.08 8.19
C MET A 218 -3.76 5.54 8.08
N VAL A 219 -4.13 6.13 9.20
CA VAL A 219 -4.56 7.53 9.30
C VAL A 219 -4.01 8.17 10.57
N ARG A 220 -4.01 9.49 10.64
CA ARG A 220 -3.67 10.20 11.87
C ARG A 220 -4.74 9.96 12.95
N LYS A 221 -4.32 9.78 14.20
CA LYS A 221 -5.24 9.62 15.35
C LYS A 221 -6.23 10.77 15.51
N ASN A 222 -5.78 11.98 15.19
CA ASN A 222 -6.57 13.20 15.31
C ASN A 222 -7.35 13.54 14.03
N ASN A 223 -7.51 12.57 13.13
CA ASN A 223 -8.33 12.78 11.95
C ASN A 223 -9.81 12.65 12.35
N GLU A 224 -10.49 13.79 12.44
CA GLU A 224 -11.92 13.87 12.75
C GLU A 224 -12.80 13.95 11.50
N ASN A 225 -12.19 13.85 10.30
CA ASN A 225 -12.91 13.88 9.04
C ASN A 225 -13.78 12.61 8.88
N ARG A 226 -15.09 12.80 8.94
CA ARG A 226 -16.07 11.72 8.82
C ARG A 226 -15.96 10.99 7.48
N ASP A 227 -15.62 11.70 6.41
CA ASP A 227 -15.55 11.14 5.07
C ASP A 227 -14.34 10.22 4.91
N VAL A 228 -13.21 10.54 5.57
CA VAL A 228 -12.06 9.64 5.68
C VAL A 228 -12.47 8.33 6.36
N MET A 229 -13.24 8.39 7.46
CA MET A 229 -13.69 7.20 8.16
C MET A 229 -14.71 6.39 7.35
N ASN A 230 -15.58 7.04 6.58
CA ASN A 230 -16.50 6.39 5.65
C ASN A 230 -15.75 5.58 4.58
N ILE A 231 -14.68 6.17 4.00
CA ILE A 231 -13.83 5.48 3.02
C ILE A 231 -13.11 4.29 3.66
N ILE A 232 -12.55 4.44 4.87
CA ILE A 232 -11.92 3.32 5.59
C ILE A 232 -12.92 2.18 5.80
N HIS A 233 -14.12 2.49 6.24
CA HIS A 233 -15.17 1.48 6.44
C HIS A 233 -15.50 0.76 5.13
N TRP A 234 -15.61 1.50 4.03
CA TRP A 234 -15.81 0.92 2.71
C TRP A 234 -14.65 -0.01 2.30
N LEU A 235 -13.39 0.44 2.46
CA LEU A 235 -12.20 -0.36 2.16
C LEU A 235 -12.18 -1.68 2.94
N MET A 236 -12.59 -1.67 4.22
CA MET A 236 -12.63 -2.87 5.09
C MET A 236 -13.73 -3.87 4.69
N THR A 237 -14.77 -3.43 3.98
CA THR A 237 -15.93 -4.26 3.63
C THR A 237 -15.92 -4.72 2.18
N GLU A 238 -15.18 -4.06 1.30
CA GLU A 238 -15.24 -4.33 -0.14
C GLU A 238 -14.66 -5.70 -0.51
N GLU A 239 -13.58 -6.15 0.12
CA GLU A 239 -13.01 -7.48 -0.15
C GLU A 239 -13.95 -8.60 0.28
N LYS A 240 -14.64 -8.44 1.42
CA LYS A 240 -15.58 -9.46 1.93
C LYS A 240 -16.73 -9.71 0.97
N ARG A 241 -17.18 -8.70 0.25
CA ARG A 241 -18.29 -8.81 -0.72
C ARG A 241 -17.91 -9.60 -1.97
N GLU A 242 -16.63 -9.60 -2.36
CA GLU A 242 -16.16 -10.35 -3.54
C GLU A 242 -15.86 -11.82 -3.23
N SER A 243 -15.59 -12.15 -1.95
CA SER A 243 -15.39 -13.54 -1.50
C SER A 243 -16.70 -14.33 -1.37
N GLU A 244 -17.86 -13.65 -1.44
CA GLU A 244 -19.21 -14.24 -1.31
C GLU A 244 -19.90 -14.44 -2.67
N ILE A 245 -19.30 -14.05 -3.79
CA ILE A 245 -19.78 -14.23 -5.16
C ILE A 245 -19.00 -15.35 -5.86
#